data_44cb01542335fe6b049a01a6a1c67f86
#
_entry.id   44cb01542335fe6b049a01a6a1c67f86
#
_cell.length_a   1.000
_cell.length_b   1.000
_cell.length_c   1.000
_cell.angle_alpha   90.00
_cell.angle_beta   90.00
_cell.angle_gamma   90.00
#
_symmetry.space_group_name_H-M   'P 1'
#
loop_
_entity.id
_entity.type
_entity.pdbx_description
1 polymer ?
#
loop_
_entity_poly.entity_id
_entity_poly.type
_entity_poly.pdbx_seq_one_letter_code
_entity_poly.pdbx_strand_id
1 'polypeptide(L)'
;MGSYIARRILLMIPTLLGILFVSFIVVQFAPGGPVERVIAQLSGADTGGTSRISGGGGDFGPRGQTAAGAAAGAASSKYRGAQGLDPDFIKSLEKQFGFDKPAPERFALMLWNFSRFDFGKSYFRDVSVLQLIKEKLPVSMSLGIWMTFLTYLISIPLGIRKAVKDGSKFDTWTSAVIIVGFAIPGFLFAILLIILFAGGSFLNIFPLRGLTSDGWSQFPWYWKIIDYFWHITLPLISMALGAFATMTLLTKNSFLDEIRKQYVMTARAKGCSERQVLYNHVFRNAMLIVIAGFPGAFIHAFFSGSLLIETIFSLDGLGLLGFESVLNRDYPVVFGTLFIFSLVGLVVNLISDLAYMWIDPRIDFEAREV
;
A
#
# COMPACT_ATOMS: atom_id res chain seq x y z
N MET A 1 -28.29 3.62 -14.93
CA MET A 1 -27.08 4.38 -14.51
C MET A 1 -27.23 5.07 -13.17
N GLY A 2 -28.19 5.99 -12.98
CA GLY A 2 -28.36 6.70 -11.70
C GLY A 2 -28.70 5.78 -10.54
N SER A 3 -29.60 4.80 -10.75
CA SER A 3 -29.98 3.79 -9.77
C SER A 3 -28.80 2.93 -9.31
N TYR A 4 -27.96 2.49 -10.25
CA TYR A 4 -26.74 1.73 -9.97
C TYR A 4 -25.75 2.52 -9.10
N ILE A 5 -25.48 3.78 -9.47
CA ILE A 5 -24.57 4.65 -8.71
C ILE A 5 -25.11 4.87 -7.29
N ALA A 6 -26.38 5.21 -7.16
CA ALA A 6 -27.02 5.43 -5.87
C ALA A 6 -26.94 4.19 -4.97
N ARG A 7 -27.22 3.00 -5.52
CA ARG A 7 -27.11 1.73 -4.79
C ARG A 7 -25.68 1.43 -4.37
N ARG A 8 -24.68 1.67 -5.24
CA ARG A 8 -23.26 1.49 -4.93
C ARG A 8 -22.81 2.42 -3.81
N ILE A 9 -23.19 3.69 -3.85
CA ILE A 9 -22.90 4.65 -2.78
C ILE A 9 -23.58 4.23 -1.47
N LEU A 10 -24.83 3.79 -1.53
CA LEU A 10 -25.52 3.29 -0.35
C LEU A 10 -24.82 2.07 0.28
N LEU A 11 -24.32 1.15 -0.55
CA LEU A 11 -23.59 -0.04 -0.09
C LEU A 11 -22.21 0.27 0.48
N MET A 12 -21.60 1.43 0.17
CA MET A 12 -20.36 1.86 0.80
C MET A 12 -20.52 2.07 2.31
N ILE A 13 -21.69 2.54 2.75
CA ILE A 13 -21.96 2.80 4.19
C ILE A 13 -21.86 1.52 5.02
N PRO A 14 -22.64 0.45 4.73
CA PRO A 14 -22.54 -0.78 5.51
C PRO A 14 -21.18 -1.46 5.37
N THR A 15 -20.50 -1.32 4.22
CA THR A 15 -19.15 -1.86 4.03
C THR A 15 -18.15 -1.18 4.95
N LEU A 16 -18.14 0.15 5.00
CA LEU A 16 -17.27 0.91 5.91
C LEU A 16 -17.59 0.61 7.38
N LEU A 17 -18.88 0.55 7.75
CA LEU A 17 -19.30 0.18 9.08
C LEU A 17 -18.82 -1.23 9.46
N GLY A 18 -18.94 -2.20 8.54
CA GLY A 18 -18.45 -3.57 8.73
C GLY A 18 -16.95 -3.64 8.94
N ILE A 19 -16.17 -2.92 8.12
CA ILE A 19 -14.71 -2.85 8.24
C ILE A 19 -14.32 -2.26 9.60
N LEU A 20 -14.90 -1.14 9.99
CA LEU A 20 -14.62 -0.50 11.28
C LEU A 20 -15.05 -1.37 12.45
N PHE A 21 -16.19 -2.03 12.36
CA PHE A 21 -16.69 -2.92 13.41
C PHE A 21 -15.77 -4.11 13.64
N VAL A 22 -15.40 -4.82 12.55
CA VAL A 22 -14.48 -5.97 12.64
C VAL A 22 -13.12 -5.53 13.18
N SER A 23 -12.58 -4.43 12.68
CA SER A 23 -11.29 -3.90 13.12
C SER A 23 -11.32 -3.47 14.58
N PHE A 24 -12.42 -2.84 15.02
CA PHE A 24 -12.62 -2.46 16.41
C PHE A 24 -12.65 -3.69 17.32
N ILE A 25 -13.36 -4.75 16.92
CA ILE A 25 -13.41 -6.02 17.67
C ILE A 25 -12.00 -6.62 17.77
N VAL A 26 -11.29 -6.75 16.65
CA VAL A 26 -9.93 -7.31 16.65
C VAL A 26 -9.03 -6.56 17.62
N VAL A 27 -9.09 -5.24 17.63
CA VAL A 27 -8.30 -4.40 18.55
C VAL A 27 -8.71 -4.62 20.03
N GLN A 28 -9.99 -4.90 20.34
CA GLN A 28 -10.41 -5.19 21.72
C GLN A 28 -9.81 -6.50 22.26
N PHE A 29 -9.59 -7.50 21.40
CA PHE A 29 -9.01 -8.79 21.77
C PHE A 29 -7.49 -8.84 21.59
N ALA A 30 -6.88 -7.84 20.94
CA ALA A 30 -5.44 -7.79 20.80
C ALA A 30 -4.77 -7.62 22.18
N PRO A 31 -3.79 -8.48 22.52
CA PRO A 31 -3.11 -8.40 23.82
C PRO A 31 -2.34 -7.08 23.94
N GLY A 32 -2.55 -6.40 25.04
CA GLY A 32 -1.98 -5.08 25.32
C GLY A 32 -2.75 -3.94 24.65
N GLY A 33 -2.60 -2.74 25.17
CA GLY A 33 -3.22 -1.52 24.68
C GLY A 33 -2.25 -0.35 24.66
N PRO A 34 -2.70 0.86 24.27
CA PRO A 34 -1.83 2.05 24.34
C PRO A 34 -1.35 2.35 25.76
N VAL A 35 -2.18 2.08 26.77
CA VAL A 35 -1.80 2.22 28.19
C VAL A 35 -0.64 1.28 28.52
N GLU A 36 -0.76 -0.01 28.18
CA GLU A 36 0.33 -0.99 28.41
C GLU A 36 1.59 -0.63 27.62
N ARG A 37 1.46 -0.05 26.45
CA ARG A 37 2.60 0.41 25.65
C ARG A 37 3.37 1.52 26.36
N VAL A 38 2.67 2.54 26.86
CA VAL A 38 3.30 3.63 27.63
C VAL A 38 3.98 3.08 28.90
N ILE A 39 3.32 2.16 29.60
CA ILE A 39 3.88 1.49 30.78
C ILE A 39 5.16 0.73 30.42
N ALA A 40 5.15 -0.03 29.31
CA ALA A 40 6.33 -0.78 28.85
C ALA A 40 7.49 0.14 28.46
N GLN A 41 7.22 1.29 27.83
CA GLN A 41 8.22 2.30 27.51
C GLN A 41 8.84 2.91 28.78
N LEU A 42 8.02 3.26 29.76
CA LEU A 42 8.50 3.81 31.04
C LEU A 42 9.29 2.79 31.86
N SER A 43 8.94 1.52 31.79
CA SER A 43 9.65 0.43 32.47
C SER A 43 10.92 -0.03 31.77
N GLY A 44 11.26 0.55 30.60
CA GLY A 44 12.43 0.17 29.81
C GLY A 44 12.33 -1.22 29.16
N ALA A 45 11.16 -1.85 29.19
CA ALA A 45 10.92 -3.18 28.63
C ALA A 45 10.68 -3.13 27.10
N ASP A 46 10.58 -1.95 26.52
CA ASP A 46 10.28 -1.75 25.11
C ASP A 46 11.54 -1.53 24.26
N THR A 47 12.04 -2.59 23.68
CA THR A 47 12.93 -2.50 22.52
C THR A 47 12.07 -2.26 21.28
N GLY A 48 12.02 -1.02 20.80
CA GLY A 48 11.16 -0.59 19.68
C GLY A 48 11.08 -1.63 18.56
N GLY A 49 9.85 -2.03 18.19
CA GLY A 49 9.62 -3.10 17.22
C GLY A 49 10.30 -2.88 15.85
N THR A 50 10.58 -1.63 15.49
CA THR A 50 11.32 -1.25 14.27
C THR A 50 12.83 -1.45 14.40
N SER A 51 13.41 -1.42 15.61
CA SER A 51 14.85 -1.65 15.80
C SER A 51 15.27 -3.08 15.45
N ARG A 52 14.35 -4.04 15.54
CA ARG A 52 14.59 -5.44 15.13
C ARG A 52 14.62 -5.61 13.61
N ILE A 53 13.91 -4.78 12.88
CA ILE A 53 13.85 -4.83 11.41
C ILE A 53 15.00 -4.01 10.79
N SER A 54 15.42 -2.93 11.45
CA SER A 54 16.50 -2.04 10.97
C SER A 54 17.90 -2.49 11.34
N GLY A 55 18.09 -3.68 11.93
CA GLY A 55 19.41 -4.25 12.23
C GLY A 55 20.17 -3.54 13.36
N GLY A 56 19.53 -2.64 14.12
CA GLY A 56 20.16 -1.85 15.18
C GLY A 56 20.21 -2.52 16.57
N GLY A 57 19.91 -3.80 16.67
CA GLY A 57 19.92 -4.55 17.93
C GLY A 57 21.11 -5.51 18.01
N GLY A 58 22.21 -5.10 18.60
CA GLY A 58 23.27 -6.00 19.00
C GLY A 58 22.74 -7.06 19.98
N ASP A 59 22.77 -8.31 19.57
CA ASP A 59 22.27 -9.48 20.31
C ASP A 59 23.23 -9.94 21.44
N PHE A 60 24.02 -9.03 22.01
CA PHE A 60 24.98 -9.30 23.09
C PHE A 60 24.81 -8.34 24.28
N GLY A 61 23.61 -8.32 24.88
CA GLY A 61 23.41 -7.80 26.21
C GLY A 61 23.20 -8.95 27.21
N PRO A 62 23.79 -8.94 28.42
CA PRO A 62 23.56 -10.00 29.40
C PRO A 62 22.08 -10.02 29.76
N ARG A 63 21.41 -11.15 29.49
CA ARG A 63 20.07 -11.48 30.01
C ARG A 63 20.18 -11.46 31.54
N GLY A 64 19.88 -10.32 32.15
CA GLY A 64 19.71 -10.20 33.58
C GLY A 64 18.55 -11.09 34.02
N GLN A 65 18.91 -12.20 34.68
CA GLN A 65 18.01 -13.02 35.47
C GLN A 65 17.46 -12.17 36.62
N THR A 66 16.24 -11.67 36.50
CA THR A 66 15.45 -11.21 37.65
C THR A 66 13.97 -11.54 37.42
N ALA A 67 13.66 -12.85 37.33
CA ALA A 67 12.29 -13.34 37.29
C ALA A 67 11.98 -14.34 38.42
N ALA A 68 12.65 -14.24 39.55
CA ALA A 68 12.43 -15.15 40.67
C ALA A 68 12.38 -14.41 42.04
N GLY A 69 11.59 -13.35 42.16
CA GLY A 69 11.53 -12.64 43.42
C GLY A 69 10.34 -11.76 43.73
N ALA A 70 9.30 -11.78 42.91
CA ALA A 70 8.14 -10.89 43.09
C ALA A 70 6.76 -11.60 43.01
N ALA A 71 6.67 -12.76 43.70
CA ALA A 71 5.39 -13.50 43.78
C ALA A 71 4.64 -13.25 45.13
N ALA A 72 4.89 -12.14 45.82
CA ALA A 72 4.18 -11.81 47.04
C ALA A 72 3.80 -10.32 47.03
N GLY A 73 2.61 -10.00 46.52
CA GLY A 73 2.07 -8.64 46.54
C GLY A 73 1.30 -8.22 45.29
N ALA A 74 0.84 -9.16 44.45
CA ALA A 74 0.06 -8.84 43.27
C ALA A 74 -1.42 -8.58 43.63
N ALA A 75 -1.72 -7.41 44.15
CA ALA A 75 -3.05 -6.83 44.01
C ALA A 75 -3.23 -6.51 42.52
N SER A 76 -4.21 -7.15 41.90
CA SER A 76 -4.58 -7.16 40.50
C SER A 76 -4.49 -5.82 39.78
N SER A 77 -3.32 -5.47 39.24
CA SER A 77 -3.28 -4.39 38.26
C SER A 77 -3.80 -4.93 36.91
N LYS A 78 -4.81 -4.28 36.37
CA LYS A 78 -5.44 -4.59 35.06
C LYS A 78 -4.40 -4.63 33.92
N TYR A 79 -3.26 -4.02 34.09
CA TYR A 79 -2.23 -3.86 33.07
C TYR A 79 -0.93 -4.57 33.46
N ARG A 80 -0.36 -5.31 32.52
CA ARG A 80 0.93 -5.99 32.69
C ARG A 80 2.07 -4.96 32.81
N GLY A 81 2.92 -5.10 33.81
CA GLY A 81 4.06 -4.17 34.03
C GLY A 81 3.71 -2.92 34.83
N ALA A 82 2.46 -2.72 35.26
CA ALA A 82 2.05 -1.57 36.08
C ALA A 82 2.48 -1.64 37.55
N GLN A 83 3.28 -2.65 37.94
CA GLN A 83 3.76 -2.81 39.31
C GLN A 83 4.70 -1.64 39.67
N GLY A 84 4.33 -0.89 40.71
CA GLY A 84 5.08 0.27 41.17
C GLY A 84 4.70 1.62 40.55
N LEU A 85 3.76 1.68 39.62
CA LEU A 85 3.23 2.93 39.08
C LEU A 85 2.05 3.42 39.94
N ASP A 86 1.94 4.74 40.06
CA ASP A 86 0.84 5.40 40.74
C ASP A 86 -0.50 5.05 40.08
N PRO A 87 -1.50 4.53 40.83
CA PRO A 87 -2.84 4.24 40.29
C PRO A 87 -3.52 5.44 39.64
N ASP A 88 -3.28 6.65 40.11
CA ASP A 88 -3.86 7.87 39.54
C ASP A 88 -3.20 8.23 38.20
N PHE A 89 -1.93 7.91 38.01
CA PHE A 89 -1.25 8.01 36.73
C PHE A 89 -1.88 7.04 35.69
N ILE A 90 -2.14 5.79 36.07
CA ILE A 90 -2.81 4.81 35.20
C ILE A 90 -4.20 5.28 34.79
N LYS A 91 -5.00 5.81 35.74
CA LYS A 91 -6.32 6.38 35.44
C LYS A 91 -6.24 7.58 34.50
N SER A 92 -5.21 8.42 34.65
CA SER A 92 -4.99 9.56 33.74
C SER A 92 -4.72 9.10 32.32
N LEU A 93 -3.92 8.03 32.13
CA LEU A 93 -3.68 7.39 30.84
C LEU A 93 -4.96 6.77 30.26
N GLU A 94 -5.73 6.04 31.08
CA GLU A 94 -7.04 5.49 30.63
C GLU A 94 -7.97 6.58 30.12
N LYS A 95 -8.05 7.71 30.84
CA LYS A 95 -8.85 8.86 30.43
C LYS A 95 -8.30 9.54 29.18
N GLN A 96 -7.00 9.69 29.09
CA GLN A 96 -6.34 10.28 27.91
C GLN A 96 -6.60 9.48 26.64
N PHE A 97 -6.59 8.16 26.73
CA PHE A 97 -6.83 7.27 25.62
C PHE A 97 -8.31 6.86 25.45
N GLY A 98 -9.20 7.38 26.28
CA GLY A 98 -10.64 7.11 26.24
C GLY A 98 -11.04 5.70 26.66
N PHE A 99 -10.20 4.99 27.41
CA PHE A 99 -10.48 3.64 27.92
C PHE A 99 -11.28 3.63 29.22
N ASP A 100 -11.62 4.79 29.71
CA ASP A 100 -12.57 5.01 30.82
C ASP A 100 -14.01 4.66 30.45
N LYS A 101 -14.34 4.62 29.15
CA LYS A 101 -15.68 4.32 28.63
C LYS A 101 -15.83 2.88 28.19
N PRO A 102 -17.06 2.31 28.30
CA PRO A 102 -17.34 0.96 27.80
C PRO A 102 -17.17 0.86 26.28
N ALA A 103 -16.76 -0.32 25.79
CA ALA A 103 -16.45 -0.54 24.37
C ALA A 103 -17.57 -0.11 23.39
N PRO A 104 -18.87 -0.38 23.63
CA PRO A 104 -19.93 0.08 22.73
C PRO A 104 -20.02 1.59 22.60
N GLU A 105 -19.83 2.32 23.72
CA GLU A 105 -19.84 3.78 23.70
C GLU A 105 -18.65 4.36 22.93
N ARG A 106 -17.47 3.77 23.10
CA ARG A 106 -16.27 4.15 22.32
C ARG A 106 -16.48 3.93 20.83
N PHE A 107 -17.09 2.80 20.46
CA PHE A 107 -17.39 2.51 19.06
C PHE A 107 -18.40 3.51 18.49
N ALA A 108 -19.47 3.82 19.20
CA ALA A 108 -20.47 4.80 18.75
C ALA A 108 -19.86 6.20 18.58
N LEU A 109 -19.03 6.65 19.53
CA LEU A 109 -18.32 7.91 19.44
C LEU A 109 -17.34 7.93 18.26
N MET A 110 -16.60 6.84 18.04
CA MET A 110 -15.72 6.71 16.88
C MET A 110 -16.50 6.86 15.58
N LEU A 111 -17.63 6.16 15.40
CA LEU A 111 -18.46 6.27 14.20
C LEU A 111 -18.99 7.68 14.01
N TRP A 112 -19.43 8.33 15.07
CA TRP A 112 -19.93 9.71 15.03
C TRP A 112 -18.85 10.69 14.57
N ASN A 113 -17.62 10.58 15.11
CA ASN A 113 -16.51 11.42 14.73
C ASN A 113 -16.06 11.12 13.29
N PHE A 114 -15.95 9.86 12.89
CA PHE A 114 -15.54 9.45 11.55
C PHE A 114 -16.53 9.87 10.46
N SER A 115 -17.85 9.92 10.78
CA SER A 115 -18.85 10.48 9.87
C SER A 115 -18.63 11.97 9.55
N ARG A 116 -17.87 12.67 10.41
CA ARG A 116 -17.49 14.08 10.25
C ARG A 116 -16.03 14.25 9.78
N PHE A 117 -15.35 13.15 9.43
CA PHE A 117 -13.92 13.14 9.09
C PHE A 117 -13.01 13.63 10.23
N ASP A 118 -13.48 13.54 11.46
CA ASP A 118 -12.66 13.78 12.64
C ASP A 118 -12.11 12.44 13.14
N PHE A 119 -10.84 12.18 12.83
CA PHE A 119 -10.12 10.96 13.23
C PHE A 119 -9.35 11.13 14.53
N GLY A 120 -9.45 12.30 15.15
CA GLY A 120 -8.69 12.63 16.35
C GLY A 120 -7.20 12.86 16.11
N LYS A 121 -6.44 12.78 17.21
CA LYS A 121 -4.98 12.93 17.21
C LYS A 121 -4.29 11.60 17.43
N SER A 122 -3.07 11.46 16.91
CA SER A 122 -2.16 10.37 17.27
C SER A 122 -1.89 10.38 18.77
N TYR A 123 -1.86 9.21 19.38
CA TYR A 123 -1.56 9.08 20.81
C TYR A 123 -0.12 9.44 21.16
N PHE A 124 0.80 9.32 20.20
CA PHE A 124 2.24 9.45 20.44
C PHE A 124 2.88 10.64 19.73
N ARG A 125 2.21 11.28 18.77
CA ARG A 125 2.79 12.35 17.94
C ARG A 125 2.14 13.72 18.15
N ASP A 126 1.09 13.82 18.96
CA ASP A 126 0.26 15.03 19.21
C ASP A 126 -0.16 15.80 17.94
N VAL A 127 -0.24 15.09 16.82
CA VAL A 127 -0.63 15.62 15.52
C VAL A 127 -1.94 14.96 15.10
N SER A 128 -2.81 15.67 14.39
CA SER A 128 -4.05 15.07 13.88
C SER A 128 -3.77 13.96 12.87
N VAL A 129 -4.58 12.90 12.90
CA VAL A 129 -4.45 11.77 11.97
C VAL A 129 -4.51 12.22 10.51
N LEU A 130 -5.41 13.16 10.20
CA LEU A 130 -5.55 13.69 8.85
C LEU A 130 -4.28 14.43 8.38
N GLN A 131 -3.63 15.16 9.27
CA GLN A 131 -2.37 15.83 8.96
C GLN A 131 -1.24 14.83 8.73
N LEU A 132 -1.12 13.79 9.56
CA LEU A 132 -0.15 12.71 9.35
C LEU A 132 -0.34 12.05 7.98
N ILE A 133 -1.58 11.74 7.60
CA ILE A 133 -1.86 11.17 6.29
C ILE A 133 -1.45 12.12 5.17
N LYS A 134 -1.79 13.41 5.28
CA LYS A 134 -1.42 14.43 4.27
C LYS A 134 0.11 14.57 4.12
N GLU A 135 0.86 14.49 5.20
CA GLU A 135 2.32 14.59 5.18
C GLU A 135 2.99 13.37 4.52
N LYS A 136 2.42 12.15 4.72
CA LYS A 136 2.97 10.90 4.18
C LYS A 136 2.46 10.56 2.78
N LEU A 137 1.30 11.09 2.41
CA LEU A 137 0.64 10.83 1.13
C LEU A 137 1.53 11.12 -0.09
N PRO A 138 2.31 12.23 -0.18
CA PRO A 138 3.12 12.52 -1.35
C PRO A 138 4.15 11.43 -1.67
N VAL A 139 4.73 10.78 -0.67
CA VAL A 139 5.69 9.69 -0.86
C VAL A 139 5.01 8.48 -1.52
N SER A 140 3.94 7.98 -0.92
CA SER A 140 3.23 6.81 -1.45
C SER A 140 2.61 7.10 -2.81
N MET A 141 2.04 8.30 -3.00
CA MET A 141 1.52 8.74 -4.31
C MET A 141 2.62 8.79 -5.37
N SER A 142 3.79 9.33 -5.04
CA SER A 142 4.91 9.38 -5.98
C SER A 142 5.30 8.00 -6.46
N LEU A 143 5.55 7.07 -5.54
CA LEU A 143 5.89 5.69 -5.88
C LEU A 143 4.78 5.01 -6.69
N GLY A 144 3.54 5.14 -6.24
CA GLY A 144 2.39 4.50 -6.86
C GLY A 144 2.08 5.01 -8.26
N ILE A 145 2.06 6.32 -8.47
CA ILE A 145 1.80 6.93 -9.77
C ILE A 145 2.88 6.53 -10.78
N TRP A 146 4.15 6.73 -10.43
CA TRP A 146 5.25 6.41 -11.34
C TRP A 146 5.34 4.92 -11.61
N MET A 147 5.13 4.09 -10.60
CA MET A 147 5.14 2.64 -10.77
C MET A 147 4.03 2.19 -11.71
N THR A 148 2.80 2.68 -11.52
CA THR A 148 1.67 2.36 -12.40
C THR A 148 1.93 2.86 -13.82
N PHE A 149 2.34 4.13 -13.96
CA PHE A 149 2.63 4.72 -15.27
C PHE A 149 3.71 3.94 -16.04
N LEU A 150 4.86 3.66 -15.41
CA LEU A 150 5.95 2.91 -16.03
C LEU A 150 5.55 1.47 -16.36
N THR A 151 4.80 0.82 -15.47
CA THR A 151 4.28 -0.53 -15.70
C THR A 151 3.42 -0.57 -16.96
N TYR A 152 2.47 0.32 -17.10
CA TYR A 152 1.59 0.37 -18.28
C TYR A 152 2.35 0.78 -19.54
N LEU A 153 3.21 1.80 -19.44
CA LEU A 153 4.00 2.33 -20.56
C LEU A 153 4.94 1.28 -21.18
N ILE A 154 5.54 0.43 -20.34
CA ILE A 154 6.54 -0.56 -20.78
C ILE A 154 5.86 -1.90 -21.07
N SER A 155 5.00 -2.38 -20.16
CA SER A 155 4.47 -3.74 -20.26
C SER A 155 3.44 -3.91 -21.36
N ILE A 156 2.63 -2.90 -21.67
CA ILE A 156 1.63 -3.01 -22.74
C ILE A 156 2.30 -3.16 -24.11
N PRO A 157 3.21 -2.27 -24.55
CA PRO A 157 3.88 -2.46 -25.84
C PRO A 157 4.70 -3.75 -25.93
N LEU A 158 5.35 -4.12 -24.81
CA LEU A 158 6.12 -5.36 -24.71
C LEU A 158 5.21 -6.59 -24.85
N GLY A 159 4.09 -6.62 -24.12
CA GLY A 159 3.10 -7.71 -24.18
C GLY A 159 2.48 -7.87 -25.57
N ILE A 160 2.09 -6.76 -26.22
CA ILE A 160 1.58 -6.77 -27.59
C ILE A 160 2.64 -7.35 -28.55
N ARG A 161 3.89 -6.87 -28.46
CA ARG A 161 4.97 -7.36 -29.32
C ARG A 161 5.25 -8.84 -29.11
N LYS A 162 5.16 -9.32 -27.86
CA LYS A 162 5.28 -10.74 -27.51
C LYS A 162 4.15 -11.57 -28.08
N ALA A 163 2.90 -11.08 -28.05
CA ALA A 163 1.74 -11.75 -28.62
C ALA A 163 1.83 -11.88 -30.15
N VAL A 164 2.24 -10.79 -30.82
CA VAL A 164 2.42 -10.80 -32.30
C VAL A 164 3.56 -11.72 -32.72
N LYS A 165 4.61 -11.85 -31.88
CA LYS A 165 5.79 -12.69 -32.15
C LYS A 165 5.83 -13.94 -31.26
N ASP A 166 4.67 -14.49 -30.93
CA ASP A 166 4.55 -15.67 -30.06
C ASP A 166 5.41 -16.84 -30.57
N GLY A 167 6.11 -17.51 -29.66
CA GLY A 167 7.03 -18.60 -29.95
C GLY A 167 8.36 -18.21 -30.63
N SER A 168 8.57 -16.93 -30.91
CA SER A 168 9.87 -16.43 -31.45
C SER A 168 10.98 -16.39 -30.39
N LYS A 169 12.24 -16.30 -30.83
CA LYS A 169 13.38 -16.09 -29.94
C LYS A 169 13.21 -14.85 -29.04
N PHE A 170 12.60 -13.77 -29.56
CA PHE A 170 12.29 -12.57 -28.80
C PHE A 170 11.32 -12.88 -27.66
N ASP A 171 10.24 -13.60 -27.94
CA ASP A 171 9.26 -13.96 -26.92
C ASP A 171 9.86 -14.87 -25.86
N THR A 172 10.66 -15.89 -26.26
CA THR A 172 11.30 -16.81 -25.32
C THR A 172 12.30 -16.08 -24.41
N TRP A 173 13.19 -15.27 -24.97
CA TRP A 173 14.18 -14.53 -24.20
C TRP A 173 13.57 -13.51 -23.23
N THR A 174 12.61 -12.73 -23.72
CA THR A 174 11.91 -11.76 -22.85
C THR A 174 11.08 -12.45 -21.77
N SER A 175 10.49 -13.63 -22.06
CA SER A 175 9.81 -14.43 -21.03
C SER A 175 10.80 -14.95 -19.99
N ALA A 176 11.95 -15.45 -20.38
CA ALA A 176 12.98 -15.90 -19.45
C ALA A 176 13.45 -14.75 -18.51
N VAL A 177 13.74 -13.58 -19.06
CA VAL A 177 14.12 -12.40 -18.26
C VAL A 177 13.02 -12.00 -17.28
N ILE A 178 11.77 -11.96 -17.74
CA ILE A 178 10.61 -11.61 -16.92
C ILE A 178 10.42 -12.64 -15.78
N ILE A 179 10.50 -13.93 -16.08
CA ILE A 179 10.34 -15.00 -15.08
C ILE A 179 11.45 -14.96 -14.03
N VAL A 180 12.69 -14.80 -14.46
CA VAL A 180 13.84 -14.67 -13.54
C VAL A 180 13.69 -13.42 -12.67
N GLY A 181 13.32 -12.28 -13.28
CA GLY A 181 13.06 -11.05 -12.52
C GLY A 181 11.91 -11.20 -11.51
N PHE A 182 10.85 -11.88 -11.89
CA PHE A 182 9.70 -12.15 -11.01
C PHE A 182 10.03 -13.05 -9.83
N ALA A 183 10.96 -13.98 -10.01
CA ALA A 183 11.40 -14.90 -8.97
C ALA A 183 12.23 -14.22 -7.86
N ILE A 184 12.80 -13.04 -8.13
CA ILE A 184 13.59 -12.29 -7.15
C ILE A 184 12.63 -11.46 -6.28
N PRO A 185 12.60 -11.65 -4.94
CA PRO A 185 11.83 -10.79 -4.05
C PRO A 185 12.27 -9.33 -4.17
N GLY A 186 11.32 -8.41 -4.41
CA GLY A 186 11.63 -7.00 -4.67
C GLY A 186 12.45 -6.33 -3.58
N PHE A 187 12.24 -6.70 -2.31
CA PHE A 187 13.03 -6.15 -1.20
C PHE A 187 14.49 -6.63 -1.20
N LEU A 188 14.77 -7.88 -1.59
CA LEU A 188 16.14 -8.36 -1.74
C LEU A 188 16.84 -7.65 -2.91
N PHE A 189 16.10 -7.43 -3.99
CA PHE A 189 16.61 -6.66 -5.13
C PHE A 189 16.86 -5.19 -4.74
N ALA A 190 16.01 -4.59 -3.90
CA ALA A 190 16.24 -3.25 -3.36
C ALA A 190 17.55 -3.16 -2.57
N ILE A 191 17.80 -4.13 -1.68
CA ILE A 191 19.06 -4.19 -0.91
C ILE A 191 20.25 -4.34 -1.86
N LEU A 192 20.17 -5.21 -2.85
CA LEU A 192 21.23 -5.37 -3.86
C LEU A 192 21.51 -4.05 -4.61
N LEU A 193 20.46 -3.34 -5.03
CA LEU A 193 20.61 -2.05 -5.72
C LEU A 193 21.28 -0.99 -4.84
N ILE A 194 20.93 -0.92 -3.56
CA ILE A 194 21.57 -0.01 -2.61
C ILE A 194 23.05 -0.33 -2.47
N ILE A 195 23.41 -1.59 -2.27
CA ILE A 195 24.81 -2.01 -2.10
C ILE A 195 25.63 -1.66 -3.35
N LEU A 196 25.05 -1.90 -4.54
CA LEU A 196 25.75 -1.65 -5.79
C LEU A 196 25.83 -0.16 -6.17
N PHE A 197 24.78 0.62 -5.90
CA PHE A 197 24.63 1.96 -6.49
C PHE A 197 24.48 3.12 -5.50
N ALA A 198 24.20 2.86 -4.21
CA ALA A 198 23.94 3.91 -3.21
C ALA A 198 24.72 3.77 -1.90
N GLY A 199 25.24 2.57 -1.60
CA GLY A 199 25.87 2.28 -0.31
C GLY A 199 27.33 2.68 -0.16
N GLY A 200 27.94 3.26 -1.19
CA GLY A 200 29.37 3.64 -1.18
C GLY A 200 30.35 2.47 -1.25
N SER A 201 29.87 1.21 -1.25
CA SER A 201 30.74 0.02 -1.32
C SER A 201 31.28 -0.25 -2.72
N PHE A 202 30.48 0.01 -3.76
CA PHE A 202 30.85 -0.17 -5.16
C PHE A 202 30.72 1.14 -5.95
N LEU A 203 29.51 1.56 -6.26
CA LEU A 203 29.18 2.78 -6.96
C LEU A 203 28.37 3.69 -6.07
N ASN A 204 28.70 4.97 -6.01
CA ASN A 204 27.92 5.97 -5.25
C ASN A 204 27.25 6.93 -6.23
N ILE A 205 26.26 6.41 -6.99
CA ILE A 205 25.59 7.14 -8.06
C ILE A 205 24.25 7.70 -7.57
N PHE A 206 23.51 6.92 -6.78
CA PHE A 206 22.17 7.28 -6.33
C PHE A 206 22.12 7.58 -4.83
N PRO A 207 21.18 8.43 -4.39
CA PRO A 207 20.98 8.72 -2.97
C PRO A 207 20.46 7.49 -2.24
N LEU A 208 20.86 7.38 -0.97
CA LEU A 208 20.47 6.26 -0.11
C LEU A 208 19.08 6.44 0.50
N ARG A 209 18.66 7.68 0.76
CA ARG A 209 17.51 7.98 1.61
C ARG A 209 16.68 9.14 1.08
N GLY A 210 15.38 9.11 1.43
CA GLY A 210 14.45 10.21 1.23
C GLY A 210 13.93 10.34 -0.20
N LEU A 211 12.92 11.18 -0.35
CA LEU A 211 12.29 11.48 -1.65
C LEU A 211 13.01 12.60 -2.40
N THR A 212 13.73 13.45 -1.68
CA THR A 212 14.48 14.60 -2.20
C THR A 212 15.68 14.88 -1.31
N SER A 213 16.66 15.61 -1.85
CA SER A 213 17.85 16.04 -1.10
C SER A 213 17.54 17.11 -0.07
N ASP A 214 18.40 17.22 0.95
CA ASP A 214 18.33 18.30 1.94
C ASP A 214 18.46 19.66 1.24
N GLY A 215 17.60 20.62 1.61
CA GLY A 215 17.55 21.94 0.98
C GLY A 215 16.90 21.98 -0.40
N TRP A 216 16.20 20.92 -0.82
CA TRP A 216 15.50 20.83 -2.12
C TRP A 216 14.61 22.06 -2.43
N SER A 217 13.97 22.66 -1.42
CA SER A 217 13.13 23.85 -1.60
C SER A 217 13.88 25.05 -2.21
N GLN A 218 15.20 25.12 -2.00
CA GLN A 218 16.07 26.20 -2.49
C GLN A 218 16.61 25.93 -3.90
N PHE A 219 16.45 24.71 -4.45
CA PHE A 219 16.95 24.37 -5.77
C PHE A 219 16.17 25.10 -6.88
N PRO A 220 16.80 25.44 -8.02
CA PRO A 220 16.11 25.86 -9.23
C PRO A 220 15.09 24.78 -9.65
N TRP A 221 14.00 25.20 -10.31
CA TRP A 221 12.89 24.30 -10.67
C TRP A 221 13.32 23.04 -11.45
N TYR A 222 14.28 23.16 -12.37
CA TYR A 222 14.78 22.03 -13.15
C TYR A 222 15.61 21.04 -12.30
N TRP A 223 16.41 21.54 -11.35
CA TRP A 223 17.13 20.70 -10.39
C TRP A 223 16.17 19.98 -9.43
N LYS A 224 15.07 20.59 -9.05
CA LYS A 224 14.03 19.95 -8.24
C LYS A 224 13.47 18.70 -8.91
N ILE A 225 13.24 18.77 -10.24
CA ILE A 225 12.73 17.65 -11.01
C ILE A 225 13.79 16.55 -11.13
N ILE A 226 15.03 16.92 -11.46
CA ILE A 226 16.12 15.95 -11.60
C ILE A 226 16.40 15.24 -10.29
N ASP A 227 16.51 15.97 -9.18
CA ASP A 227 16.76 15.44 -7.85
C ASP A 227 15.66 14.47 -7.42
N TYR A 228 14.40 14.83 -7.62
CA TYR A 228 13.26 13.98 -7.33
C TYR A 228 13.32 12.65 -8.10
N PHE A 229 13.53 12.68 -9.42
CA PHE A 229 13.66 11.46 -10.22
C PHE A 229 14.88 10.64 -9.84
N TRP A 230 15.97 11.28 -9.45
CA TRP A 230 17.16 10.63 -8.99
C TRP A 230 16.93 9.82 -7.71
N HIS A 231 16.16 10.37 -6.76
CA HIS A 231 15.79 9.69 -5.51
C HIS A 231 14.83 8.53 -5.72
N ILE A 232 13.83 8.65 -6.58
CA ILE A 232 12.84 7.59 -6.77
C ILE A 232 13.29 6.46 -7.71
N THR A 233 14.40 6.61 -8.42
CA THR A 233 14.85 5.66 -9.44
C THR A 233 15.08 4.26 -8.86
N LEU A 234 15.89 4.11 -7.81
CA LEU A 234 16.16 2.79 -7.21
C LEU A 234 14.92 2.16 -6.57
N PRO A 235 14.10 2.87 -5.79
CA PRO A 235 12.82 2.37 -5.31
C PRO A 235 11.92 1.85 -6.43
N LEU A 236 11.75 2.61 -7.53
CA LEU A 236 10.92 2.21 -8.66
C LEU A 236 11.46 0.96 -9.36
N ILE A 237 12.77 0.89 -9.61
CA ILE A 237 13.41 -0.28 -10.23
C ILE A 237 13.21 -1.53 -9.37
N SER A 238 13.32 -1.39 -8.04
CA SER A 238 13.14 -2.52 -7.12
C SER A 238 11.70 -3.05 -7.10
N MET A 239 10.71 -2.18 -7.27
CA MET A 239 9.29 -2.55 -7.34
C MET A 239 8.87 -3.06 -8.73
N ALA A 240 9.62 -2.68 -9.77
CA ALA A 240 9.23 -2.90 -11.17
C ALA A 240 9.17 -4.39 -11.57
N LEU A 241 10.04 -5.23 -11.02
CA LEU A 241 10.18 -6.62 -11.46
C LEU A 241 8.87 -7.41 -11.43
N GLY A 242 8.18 -7.40 -10.31
CA GLY A 242 6.90 -8.11 -10.16
C GLY A 242 5.77 -7.52 -10.98
N ALA A 243 5.64 -6.20 -10.98
CA ALA A 243 4.57 -5.50 -11.67
C ALA A 243 4.69 -5.63 -13.20
N PHE A 244 5.90 -5.49 -13.74
CA PHE A 244 6.16 -5.65 -15.17
C PHE A 244 5.89 -7.07 -15.65
N ALA A 245 6.26 -8.07 -14.87
CA ALA A 245 6.02 -9.46 -15.19
C ALA A 245 4.51 -9.74 -15.35
N THR A 246 3.75 -9.41 -14.32
CA THR A 246 2.30 -9.66 -14.29
C THR A 246 1.60 -8.94 -15.44
N MET A 247 1.87 -7.64 -15.63
CA MET A 247 1.20 -6.84 -16.65
C MET A 247 1.58 -7.24 -18.07
N THR A 248 2.87 -7.57 -18.31
CA THR A 248 3.33 -8.01 -19.63
C THR A 248 2.69 -9.34 -20.02
N LEU A 249 2.64 -10.30 -19.11
CA LEU A 249 2.01 -11.60 -19.37
C LEU A 249 0.50 -11.49 -19.53
N LEU A 250 -0.17 -10.67 -18.72
CA LEU A 250 -1.59 -10.39 -18.87
C LEU A 250 -1.88 -9.80 -20.26
N THR A 251 -1.14 -8.79 -20.67
CA THR A 251 -1.29 -8.17 -22.00
C THR A 251 -1.00 -9.16 -23.11
N LYS A 252 0.08 -9.94 -23.02
CA LYS A 252 0.42 -10.97 -24.01
C LYS A 252 -0.75 -11.94 -24.18
N ASN A 253 -1.24 -12.51 -23.10
CA ASN A 253 -2.28 -13.54 -23.15
C ASN A 253 -3.58 -12.98 -23.70
N SER A 254 -4.00 -11.80 -23.27
CA SER A 254 -5.20 -11.14 -23.79
C SER A 254 -5.12 -10.88 -25.28
N PHE A 255 -3.97 -10.43 -25.79
CA PHE A 255 -3.78 -10.24 -27.23
C PHE A 255 -3.73 -11.56 -28.00
N LEU A 256 -3.11 -12.60 -27.46
CA LEU A 256 -3.07 -13.94 -28.10
C LEU A 256 -4.47 -14.52 -28.25
N ASP A 257 -5.31 -14.42 -27.20
CA ASP A 257 -6.68 -14.91 -27.24
C ASP A 257 -7.52 -14.19 -28.31
N GLU A 258 -7.32 -12.87 -28.44
CA GLU A 258 -8.05 -12.09 -29.43
C GLU A 258 -7.55 -12.32 -30.88
N ILE A 259 -6.23 -12.44 -31.10
CA ILE A 259 -5.62 -12.66 -32.42
C ILE A 259 -6.12 -13.98 -33.08
N ARG A 260 -6.51 -14.98 -32.27
CA ARG A 260 -6.95 -16.29 -32.72
C ARG A 260 -8.45 -16.36 -33.07
N LYS A 261 -9.23 -15.31 -32.84
CA LYS A 261 -10.67 -15.29 -33.07
C LYS A 261 -11.02 -15.20 -34.56
N GLN A 262 -12.20 -15.73 -34.94
CA GLN A 262 -12.65 -15.80 -36.32
C GLN A 262 -12.77 -14.42 -36.99
N TYR A 263 -13.21 -13.40 -36.27
CA TYR A 263 -13.33 -12.06 -36.85
C TYR A 263 -12.00 -11.49 -37.35
N VAL A 264 -10.89 -11.90 -36.73
CA VAL A 264 -9.53 -11.53 -37.15
C VAL A 264 -9.16 -12.21 -38.46
N MET A 265 -9.52 -13.50 -38.62
CA MET A 265 -9.36 -14.22 -39.89
C MET A 265 -10.18 -13.59 -40.99
N THR A 266 -11.42 -13.17 -40.68
CA THR A 266 -12.29 -12.47 -41.65
C THR A 266 -11.69 -11.13 -42.07
N ALA A 267 -11.10 -10.35 -41.16
CA ALA A 267 -10.45 -9.09 -41.50
C ALA A 267 -9.26 -9.29 -42.43
N ARG A 268 -8.43 -10.34 -42.18
CA ARG A 268 -7.32 -10.74 -43.08
C ARG A 268 -7.82 -11.15 -44.45
N ALA A 269 -8.87 -11.97 -44.50
CA ALA A 269 -9.48 -12.40 -45.76
C ALA A 269 -10.03 -11.22 -46.59
N LYS A 270 -10.46 -10.14 -45.95
CA LYS A 270 -10.86 -8.87 -46.60
C LYS A 270 -9.68 -8.01 -47.06
N GLY A 271 -8.42 -8.45 -46.91
CA GLY A 271 -7.24 -7.74 -47.38
C GLY A 271 -6.69 -6.68 -46.40
N CYS A 272 -7.14 -6.65 -45.14
CA CYS A 272 -6.56 -5.75 -44.15
C CYS A 272 -5.09 -6.13 -43.85
N SER A 273 -4.20 -5.14 -43.78
CA SER A 273 -2.83 -5.36 -43.39
C SER A 273 -2.76 -5.81 -41.92
N GLU A 274 -1.72 -6.54 -41.52
CA GLU A 274 -1.51 -7.01 -40.12
C GLU A 274 -1.57 -5.87 -39.09
N ARG A 275 -1.09 -4.68 -39.46
CA ARG A 275 -1.19 -3.49 -38.62
C ARG A 275 -2.63 -3.01 -38.45
N GLN A 276 -3.40 -2.99 -39.52
CA GLN A 276 -4.84 -2.64 -39.48
C GLN A 276 -5.62 -3.65 -38.64
N VAL A 277 -5.36 -4.95 -38.87
CA VAL A 277 -5.98 -6.02 -38.07
C VAL A 277 -5.66 -5.83 -36.59
N LEU A 278 -4.39 -5.62 -36.25
CA LEU A 278 -3.97 -5.47 -34.85
C LEU A 278 -4.62 -4.26 -34.17
N TYR A 279 -4.48 -3.05 -34.75
CA TYR A 279 -4.91 -1.82 -34.06
C TYR A 279 -6.39 -1.50 -34.22
N ASN A 280 -7.03 -1.86 -35.35
CA ASN A 280 -8.43 -1.52 -35.58
C ASN A 280 -9.40 -2.61 -35.09
N HIS A 281 -8.98 -3.88 -35.07
CA HIS A 281 -9.86 -5.00 -34.73
C HIS A 281 -9.49 -5.70 -33.41
N VAL A 282 -8.21 -5.98 -33.18
CA VAL A 282 -7.77 -6.75 -31.99
C VAL A 282 -7.61 -5.84 -30.77
N PHE A 283 -6.95 -4.69 -30.93
CA PHE A 283 -6.48 -3.83 -29.82
C PHE A 283 -7.63 -3.46 -28.87
N ARG A 284 -8.76 -3.00 -29.40
CA ARG A 284 -9.88 -2.57 -28.57
C ARG A 284 -10.40 -3.69 -27.66
N ASN A 285 -10.57 -4.89 -28.19
CA ASN A 285 -11.09 -6.01 -27.45
C ASN A 285 -10.04 -6.58 -26.46
N ALA A 286 -8.80 -6.72 -26.90
CA ALA A 286 -7.72 -7.21 -26.05
C ALA A 286 -7.39 -6.28 -24.88
N MET A 287 -7.52 -4.96 -25.08
CA MET A 287 -7.26 -3.98 -24.02
C MET A 287 -8.36 -3.90 -22.96
N LEU A 288 -9.54 -4.47 -23.17
CA LEU A 288 -10.62 -4.40 -22.19
C LEU A 288 -10.19 -4.91 -20.81
N ILE A 289 -9.55 -6.07 -20.74
CA ILE A 289 -9.10 -6.67 -19.47
C ILE A 289 -7.99 -5.84 -18.80
N VAL A 290 -7.12 -5.23 -19.61
CA VAL A 290 -6.02 -4.37 -19.12
C VAL A 290 -6.58 -3.07 -18.55
N ILE A 291 -7.52 -2.44 -19.25
CA ILE A 291 -8.17 -1.20 -18.80
C ILE A 291 -9.03 -1.46 -17.57
N ALA A 292 -9.70 -2.60 -17.53
CA ALA A 292 -10.48 -3.04 -16.40
C ALA A 292 -9.65 -3.22 -15.12
N GLY A 293 -8.45 -3.72 -15.24
CA GLY A 293 -7.54 -3.88 -14.13
C GLY A 293 -6.91 -2.57 -13.64
N PHE A 294 -6.96 -1.49 -14.46
CA PHE A 294 -6.26 -0.23 -14.16
C PHE A 294 -6.67 0.42 -12.83
N PRO A 295 -7.97 0.60 -12.52
CA PRO A 295 -8.34 1.26 -11.28
C PRO A 295 -7.93 0.45 -10.04
N GLY A 296 -8.04 -0.88 -10.10
CA GLY A 296 -7.55 -1.75 -9.04
C GLY A 296 -6.03 -1.64 -8.85
N ALA A 297 -5.26 -1.65 -9.94
CA ALA A 297 -3.81 -1.46 -9.90
C ALA A 297 -3.44 -0.07 -9.36
N PHE A 298 -4.19 0.96 -9.74
CA PHE A 298 -3.99 2.33 -9.29
C PHE A 298 -4.24 2.48 -7.78
N ILE A 299 -5.34 1.93 -7.25
CA ILE A 299 -5.62 1.92 -5.82
C ILE A 299 -4.51 1.19 -5.07
N HIS A 300 -4.16 0.00 -5.55
CA HIS A 300 -3.12 -0.80 -4.93
C HIS A 300 -1.80 -0.04 -4.89
N ALA A 301 -1.46 0.69 -5.94
CA ALA A 301 -0.27 1.52 -5.99
C ALA A 301 -0.28 2.68 -4.99
N PHE A 302 -1.44 3.31 -4.75
CA PHE A 302 -1.57 4.43 -3.82
C PHE A 302 -1.55 4.03 -2.35
N PHE A 303 -2.17 2.89 -2.02
CA PHE A 303 -2.46 2.54 -0.63
C PHE A 303 -1.70 1.32 -0.14
N SER A 304 -1.19 0.52 -1.06
CA SER A 304 -0.41 -0.67 -0.74
C SER A 304 1.06 -0.35 -0.45
N GLY A 305 1.38 0.89 -0.06
CA GLY A 305 2.74 1.35 0.15
C GLY A 305 3.69 0.18 0.46
N SER A 306 4.77 0.05 -0.25
CA SER A 306 5.68 -1.05 -0.03
C SER A 306 6.44 -0.81 1.28
N LEU A 307 5.87 -1.25 2.40
CA LEU A 307 6.49 -1.11 3.72
C LEU A 307 7.99 -1.42 3.69
N LEU A 308 8.37 -2.53 3.06
CA LEU A 308 9.77 -2.94 2.98
C LEU A 308 10.60 -1.96 2.15
N ILE A 309 10.09 -1.48 1.02
CA ILE A 309 10.78 -0.50 0.18
C ILE A 309 10.85 0.85 0.89
N GLU A 310 9.76 1.31 1.52
CA GLU A 310 9.74 2.54 2.30
C GLU A 310 10.76 2.47 3.45
N THR A 311 10.87 1.34 4.14
CA THR A 311 11.85 1.13 5.22
C THR A 311 13.28 1.10 4.69
N ILE A 312 13.54 0.34 3.61
CA ILE A 312 14.88 0.15 3.04
C ILE A 312 15.45 1.47 2.51
N PHE A 313 14.65 2.27 1.81
CA PHE A 313 15.05 3.57 1.27
C PHE A 313 14.78 4.74 2.22
N SER A 314 14.35 4.47 3.46
CA SER A 314 13.97 5.49 4.45
C SER A 314 12.97 6.51 3.90
N LEU A 315 11.98 6.02 3.15
CA LEU A 315 10.88 6.79 2.63
C LEU A 315 9.76 6.81 3.65
N ASP A 316 9.35 8.00 4.06
CA ASP A 316 8.35 8.17 5.11
C ASP A 316 6.93 8.22 4.49
N GLY A 317 6.47 7.04 4.04
CA GLY A 317 5.19 6.87 3.35
C GLY A 317 4.06 6.33 4.23
N LEU A 318 2.91 6.11 3.60
CA LEU A 318 1.69 5.62 4.28
C LEU A 318 1.80 4.15 4.72
N GLY A 319 2.57 3.33 4.01
CA GLY A 319 2.81 1.94 4.38
C GLY A 319 3.59 1.84 5.69
N LEU A 320 4.64 2.62 5.84
CA LEU A 320 5.43 2.72 7.07
C LEU A 320 4.59 3.31 8.20
N LEU A 321 3.84 4.39 7.96
CA LEU A 321 2.94 4.99 8.95
C LEU A 321 1.93 3.96 9.49
N GLY A 322 1.27 3.22 8.60
CA GLY A 322 0.29 2.20 9.02
C GLY A 322 0.92 1.11 9.87
N PHE A 323 2.06 0.60 9.46
CA PHE A 323 2.78 -0.44 10.19
C PHE A 323 3.25 0.02 11.57
N GLU A 324 3.91 1.17 11.64
CA GLU A 324 4.37 1.75 12.91
C GLU A 324 3.20 2.02 13.85
N SER A 325 2.07 2.49 13.33
CA SER A 325 0.88 2.77 14.12
C SER A 325 0.28 1.50 14.73
N VAL A 326 0.28 0.39 13.99
CA VAL A 326 -0.14 -0.92 14.52
C VAL A 326 0.83 -1.40 15.61
N LEU A 327 2.13 -1.33 15.38
CA LEU A 327 3.14 -1.73 16.37
C LEU A 327 3.08 -0.88 17.63
N ASN A 328 2.89 0.42 17.46
CA ASN A 328 2.80 1.38 18.57
C ASN A 328 1.41 1.41 19.21
N ARG A 329 0.42 0.70 18.64
CA ARG A 329 -0.98 0.70 19.12
C ARG A 329 -1.61 2.09 19.14
N ASP A 330 -1.27 2.87 18.12
CA ASP A 330 -1.83 4.19 17.87
C ASP A 330 -3.18 4.05 17.15
N TYR A 331 -4.20 3.67 17.92
CA TYR A 331 -5.50 3.29 17.37
C TYR A 331 -6.18 4.40 16.55
N PRO A 332 -6.12 5.69 16.91
CA PRO A 332 -6.67 6.74 16.05
C PRO A 332 -6.06 6.73 14.65
N VAL A 333 -4.74 6.54 14.55
CA VAL A 333 -4.06 6.46 13.24
C VAL A 333 -4.41 5.18 12.51
N VAL A 334 -4.45 4.03 13.20
CA VAL A 334 -4.83 2.74 12.60
C VAL A 334 -6.24 2.80 12.02
N PHE A 335 -7.22 3.23 12.80
CA PHE A 335 -8.61 3.29 12.32
C PHE A 335 -8.82 4.39 11.29
N GLY A 336 -8.19 5.54 11.44
CA GLY A 336 -8.29 6.65 10.51
C GLY A 336 -7.70 6.32 9.14
N THR A 337 -6.51 5.70 9.10
CA THR A 337 -5.89 5.23 7.85
C THR A 337 -6.73 4.14 7.20
N LEU A 338 -7.22 3.17 7.97
CA LEU A 338 -8.07 2.10 7.48
C LEU A 338 -9.37 2.65 6.86
N PHE A 339 -10.03 3.60 7.54
CA PHE A 339 -11.25 4.24 7.04
C PHE A 339 -11.00 4.97 5.71
N ILE A 340 -9.98 5.84 5.67
CA ILE A 340 -9.65 6.62 4.47
C ILE A 340 -9.29 5.70 3.31
N PHE A 341 -8.45 4.69 3.53
CA PHE A 341 -8.05 3.76 2.48
C PHE A 341 -9.24 2.94 1.97
N SER A 342 -10.12 2.48 2.87
CA SER A 342 -11.32 1.76 2.47
C SER A 342 -12.29 2.66 1.70
N LEU A 343 -12.51 3.89 2.15
CA LEU A 343 -13.37 4.86 1.47
C LEU A 343 -12.85 5.17 0.06
N VAL A 344 -11.57 5.51 -0.05
CA VAL A 344 -10.96 5.80 -1.37
C VAL A 344 -11.00 4.54 -2.25
N GLY A 345 -10.72 3.36 -1.70
CA GLY A 345 -10.84 2.09 -2.40
C GLY A 345 -12.25 1.86 -2.99
N LEU A 346 -13.28 2.10 -2.20
CA LEU A 346 -14.68 1.98 -2.65
C LEU A 346 -15.03 3.01 -3.72
N VAL A 347 -14.60 4.26 -3.58
CA VAL A 347 -14.82 5.32 -4.58
C VAL A 347 -14.12 4.98 -5.90
N VAL A 348 -12.88 4.52 -5.86
CA VAL A 348 -12.15 4.17 -7.08
C VAL A 348 -12.72 2.91 -7.74
N ASN A 349 -13.21 1.94 -6.96
CA ASN A 349 -13.95 0.82 -7.52
C ASN A 349 -15.23 1.28 -8.26
N LEU A 350 -15.96 2.24 -7.70
CA LEU A 350 -17.09 2.84 -8.40
C LEU A 350 -16.67 3.54 -9.71
N ILE A 351 -15.58 4.31 -9.66
CA ILE A 351 -15.02 4.96 -10.86
C ILE A 351 -14.60 3.90 -11.90
N SER A 352 -14.04 2.78 -11.44
CA SER A 352 -13.69 1.64 -12.30
C SER A 352 -14.90 1.07 -13.02
N ASP A 353 -15.98 0.80 -12.28
CA ASP A 353 -17.21 0.26 -12.86
C ASP A 353 -17.80 1.23 -13.91
N LEU A 354 -17.75 2.54 -13.62
CA LEU A 354 -18.21 3.57 -14.55
C LEU A 354 -17.30 3.66 -15.79
N ALA A 355 -15.99 3.58 -15.62
CA ALA A 355 -15.05 3.56 -16.73
C ALA A 355 -15.25 2.33 -17.61
N TYR A 356 -15.55 1.19 -17.01
CA TYR A 356 -15.87 -0.04 -17.73
C TYR A 356 -17.10 0.12 -18.65
N MET A 357 -18.19 0.66 -18.11
CA MET A 357 -19.40 0.93 -18.90
C MET A 357 -19.16 1.93 -20.03
N TRP A 358 -18.30 2.91 -19.81
CA TRP A 358 -17.95 3.89 -20.83
C TRP A 358 -17.13 3.28 -21.99
N ILE A 359 -16.24 2.33 -21.68
CA ILE A 359 -15.35 1.69 -22.65
C ILE A 359 -16.08 0.58 -23.40
N ASP A 360 -16.89 -0.23 -22.73
CA ASP A 360 -17.70 -1.28 -23.32
C ASP A 360 -19.19 -1.09 -22.98
N PRO A 361 -19.96 -0.40 -23.87
CA PRO A 361 -21.40 -0.18 -23.65
C PRO A 361 -22.26 -1.46 -23.67
N ARG A 362 -21.66 -2.63 -23.99
CA ARG A 362 -22.34 -3.93 -23.93
C ARG A 362 -22.48 -4.49 -22.53
N ILE A 363 -21.74 -3.93 -21.59
CA ILE A 363 -21.77 -4.32 -20.17
C ILE A 363 -22.90 -3.53 -19.51
N ASP A 364 -24.05 -4.16 -19.34
CA ASP A 364 -25.16 -3.62 -18.55
C ASP A 364 -25.18 -4.27 -17.17
N PHE A 365 -24.80 -3.50 -16.15
CA PHE A 365 -24.84 -3.98 -14.77
C PHE A 365 -26.26 -3.97 -14.18
N GLU A 366 -27.24 -3.29 -14.84
CA GLU A 366 -28.64 -3.27 -14.41
C GLU A 366 -29.38 -4.54 -14.88
N ALA A 367 -28.97 -5.16 -15.99
CA ALA A 367 -29.62 -6.34 -16.56
C ALA A 367 -29.29 -7.68 -15.86
N ARG A 368 -28.40 -7.72 -14.88
CA ARG A 368 -28.02 -8.95 -14.17
C ARG A 368 -28.84 -9.25 -12.91
N GLU A 369 -29.92 -8.54 -12.67
CA GLU A 369 -30.79 -8.72 -11.51
C GLU A 369 -32.13 -9.39 -11.85
N VAL A 370 -32.11 -10.54 -12.59
CA VAL A 370 -33.25 -11.45 -12.71
C VAL A 370 -32.81 -12.81 -12.20
#